data_10f534205d1d49513bf6b5c88df4c04d
#
_entry.id   10f534205d1d49513bf6b5c88df4c04d
#
_cell.length_a   1.000
_cell.length_b   1.000
_cell.length_c   1.000
_cell.angle_alpha   90.00
_cell.angle_beta   90.00
_cell.angle_gamma   90.00
#
_symmetry.space_group_name_H-M   'P 1'
#
loop_
_entity.id
_entity.type
_entity.pdbx_description
1 polymer ?
#
loop_
_entity_poly.entity_id
_entity_poly.type
_entity_poly.pdbx_seq_one_letter_code
_entity_poly.pdbx_strand_id
1 'polypeptide(L)'
;MLRITIAETATEQRWTLEGRLVQPWVGELRTCWEKRHRAQNGQGCTVDLSGVTSIDNSGLRLLRTMSKEGAHFMATGIYTKHVLEHLKAGI
;
A
#
# COMPACT_ATOMS: atom_id res chain seq x y z
N MET A 1 7.08 6.96 -11.78
CA MET A 1 8.03 6.49 -10.76
C MET A 1 7.33 6.34 -9.42
N LEU A 2 7.69 5.35 -8.63
CA LEU A 2 7.10 5.11 -7.31
C LEU A 2 8.19 5.12 -6.26
N ARG A 3 7.99 5.90 -5.19
CA ARG A 3 8.88 5.89 -4.02
C ARG A 3 8.21 5.13 -2.89
N ILE A 4 8.92 4.19 -2.31
CA ILE A 4 8.45 3.39 -1.18
C ILE A 4 9.36 3.69 0.02
N THR A 5 8.79 4.18 1.10
CA THR A 5 9.53 4.44 2.34
C THR A 5 8.91 3.58 3.44
N ILE A 6 9.74 2.86 4.20
CA ILE A 6 9.27 1.99 5.27
C ILE A 6 9.93 2.43 6.57
N ALA A 7 9.11 2.75 7.56
CA ALA A 7 9.55 3.06 8.91
C ALA A 7 9.00 2.00 9.86
N GLU A 8 9.83 1.52 10.77
CA GLU A 8 9.42 0.51 11.75
C GLU A 8 9.51 1.05 13.17
N THR A 9 8.50 0.70 13.96
CA THR A 9 8.53 0.88 15.41
C THR A 9 8.45 -0.51 16.05
N ALA A 10 8.46 -0.58 17.38
CA ALA A 10 8.32 -1.85 18.08
C ALA A 10 6.96 -2.53 17.82
N THR A 11 5.93 -1.75 17.46
CA THR A 11 4.56 -2.24 17.35
C THR A 11 3.99 -2.21 15.94
N GLU A 12 4.60 -1.46 15.01
CA GLU A 12 4.05 -1.37 13.65
C GLU A 12 5.12 -1.06 12.60
N GLN A 13 4.77 -1.38 11.35
CA GLN A 13 5.48 -0.90 10.17
C GLN A 13 4.60 0.15 9.51
N ARG A 14 5.20 1.26 9.11
CA ARG A 14 4.50 2.30 8.38
C ARG A 14 5.14 2.44 6.99
N TRP A 15 4.33 2.18 5.98
CA TRP A 15 4.73 2.28 4.58
C TRP A 15 4.20 3.57 4.00
N THR A 16 5.05 4.35 3.37
CA THR A 16 4.63 5.57 2.68
C THR A 16 4.91 5.40 1.20
N LEU A 17 3.86 5.51 0.39
CA LEU A 17 3.96 5.40 -1.06
C LEU A 17 3.76 6.78 -1.68
N GLU A 18 4.66 7.14 -2.61
CA GLU A 18 4.63 8.43 -3.30
C GLU A 18 4.83 8.23 -4.79
N GLY A 19 4.04 8.90 -5.60
CA GLY A 19 4.15 8.88 -7.04
C GLY A 19 3.08 8.03 -7.70
N ARG A 20 3.48 7.25 -8.70
CA ARG A 20 2.54 6.51 -9.56
C ARG A 20 2.59 5.01 -9.26
N LEU A 21 1.49 4.48 -8.77
CA LEU A 21 1.35 3.06 -8.51
C LEU A 21 0.81 2.37 -9.76
N VAL A 22 1.67 2.27 -10.77
CA VAL A 22 1.37 1.68 -12.07
C VAL A 22 2.53 0.77 -12.49
N GLN A 23 2.30 -0.09 -13.47
CA GLN A 23 3.39 -0.90 -14.01
C GLN A 23 4.46 -0.01 -14.65
N PRO A 24 5.75 -0.36 -14.56
CA PRO A 24 6.30 -1.59 -13.94
C PRO A 24 6.54 -1.51 -12.42
N TRP A 25 6.26 -0.36 -11.79
CA TRP A 25 6.57 -0.13 -10.37
C TRP A 25 5.71 -0.94 -9.40
N VAL A 26 4.55 -1.38 -9.84
CA VAL A 26 3.69 -2.28 -9.04
C VAL A 26 4.47 -3.54 -8.64
N GLY A 27 5.30 -4.07 -9.55
CA GLY A 27 6.14 -5.24 -9.27
C GLY A 27 7.15 -5.00 -8.15
N GLU A 28 7.71 -3.78 -8.08
CA GLU A 28 8.63 -3.42 -7.00
C GLU A 28 7.94 -3.41 -5.65
N LEU A 29 6.74 -2.84 -5.59
CA LEU A 29 5.96 -2.83 -4.35
C LEU A 29 5.58 -4.26 -3.94
N ARG A 30 5.18 -5.08 -4.87
CA ARG A 30 4.85 -6.50 -4.61
C ARG A 30 6.04 -7.22 -3.98
N THR A 31 7.22 -7.07 -4.54
CA THR A 31 8.43 -7.68 -4.02
C THR A 31 8.75 -7.22 -2.61
N CYS A 32 8.68 -5.91 -2.36
CA CYS A 32 8.88 -5.35 -1.02
C CYS A 32 7.87 -5.90 -0.03
N TRP A 33 6.61 -5.96 -0.42
CA TRP A 33 5.53 -6.46 0.44
C TRP A 33 5.74 -7.93 0.80
N GLU A 34 6.05 -8.76 -0.16
CA GLU A 34 6.26 -10.19 0.08
C GLU A 34 7.40 -10.45 1.06
N LYS A 35 8.50 -9.70 0.93
CA LYS A 35 9.65 -9.85 1.84
C LYS A 35 9.35 -9.36 3.24
N ARG A 36 8.75 -8.17 3.36
CA ARG A 36 8.54 -7.52 4.64
C ARG A 36 7.37 -8.08 5.41
N HIS A 37 6.32 -8.46 4.71
CA HIS A 37 5.13 -9.02 5.31
C HIS A 37 5.44 -10.31 6.07
N ARG A 38 6.29 -11.16 5.51
CA ARG A 38 6.69 -12.41 6.16
C ARG A 38 7.52 -12.19 7.42
N ALA A 39 8.27 -11.09 7.47
CA ALA A 39 9.13 -10.75 8.62
C ALA A 39 8.41 -9.94 9.69
N GLN A 40 7.12 -9.74 9.55
CA GLN A 40 6.36 -8.79 10.34
C GLN A 40 6.17 -9.17 11.81
N ASN A 41 6.26 -10.42 12.16
CA ASN A 41 6.22 -10.91 13.55
C ASN A 41 5.08 -10.32 14.39
N GLY A 42 3.89 -10.23 13.85
CA GLY A 42 2.72 -9.72 14.57
C GLY A 42 2.63 -8.20 14.67
N GLN A 43 3.54 -7.46 14.07
CA GLN A 43 3.44 -6.00 13.99
C GLN A 43 2.26 -5.59 13.11
N GLY A 44 1.60 -4.48 13.45
CA GLY A 44 0.63 -3.87 12.56
C GLY A 44 1.31 -3.28 11.33
N CYS A 45 0.58 -3.15 10.24
CA CYS A 45 1.10 -2.55 9.02
C CYS A 45 0.14 -1.47 8.52
N THR A 46 0.62 -0.25 8.42
CA THR A 46 -0.15 0.89 7.89
C THR A 46 0.51 1.38 6.61
N VAL A 47 -0.29 1.55 5.56
CA VAL A 47 0.18 2.03 4.26
C VAL A 47 -0.46 3.39 3.98
N ASP A 48 0.37 4.42 3.86
CA ASP A 48 -0.07 5.77 3.58
C ASP A 48 -0.05 6.01 2.06
N LEU A 49 -1.22 6.25 1.49
CA LEU A 49 -1.40 6.48 0.05
C LEU A 49 -1.52 7.97 -0.30
N SER A 50 -1.33 8.86 0.67
CA SER A 50 -1.56 10.31 0.46
C SER A 50 -0.70 10.91 -0.66
N GLY A 51 0.49 10.37 -0.89
CA GLY A 51 1.39 10.84 -1.95
C GLY A 51 1.20 10.16 -3.31
N VAL A 52 0.25 9.23 -3.42
CA VAL A 52 0.00 8.51 -4.67
C VAL A 52 -0.86 9.35 -5.60
N THR A 53 -0.40 9.54 -6.84
CA THR A 53 -1.06 10.40 -7.83
C THR A 53 -1.86 9.64 -8.87
N SER A 54 -1.55 8.37 -9.11
CA SER A 54 -2.32 7.53 -10.01
C SER A 54 -2.13 6.05 -9.66
N ILE A 55 -3.14 5.24 -9.97
CA ILE A 55 -3.14 3.80 -9.69
C ILE A 55 -3.80 3.11 -10.88
N ASP A 56 -3.10 2.13 -11.46
CA ASP A 56 -3.69 1.31 -12.53
C ASP A 56 -4.38 0.06 -11.95
N ASN A 57 -4.95 -0.78 -12.82
CA ASN A 57 -5.63 -2.00 -12.38
C ASN A 57 -4.70 -2.97 -11.64
N SER A 58 -3.44 -3.05 -12.06
CA SER A 58 -2.44 -3.88 -11.37
C SER A 58 -2.18 -3.37 -9.96
N GLY A 59 -2.10 -2.06 -9.80
CA GLY A 59 -1.93 -1.42 -8.50
C GLY A 59 -3.11 -1.69 -7.59
N LEU A 60 -4.33 -1.55 -8.10
CA LEU A 60 -5.55 -1.85 -7.33
C LEU A 60 -5.58 -3.30 -6.85
N ARG A 61 -5.22 -4.24 -7.72
CA ARG A 61 -5.19 -5.66 -7.35
C ARG A 61 -4.19 -5.93 -6.24
N LEU A 62 -3.01 -5.30 -6.33
CA LEU A 62 -2.00 -5.45 -5.28
C LEU A 62 -2.47 -4.87 -3.95
N LEU A 63 -3.08 -3.69 -3.97
CA LEU A 63 -3.62 -3.08 -2.75
C LEU A 63 -4.69 -3.97 -2.10
N ARG A 64 -5.54 -4.61 -2.90
CA ARG A 64 -6.52 -5.56 -2.39
C ARG A 64 -5.86 -6.76 -1.73
N THR A 65 -4.82 -7.30 -2.35
CA THR A 65 -4.04 -8.40 -1.78
C THR A 65 -3.43 -7.99 -0.44
N MET A 66 -2.80 -6.83 -0.39
CA MET A 66 -2.21 -6.30 0.84
C MET A 66 -3.26 -6.11 1.93
N SER A 67 -4.44 -5.62 1.57
CA SER A 67 -5.55 -5.46 2.51
C SER A 67 -5.98 -6.80 3.11
N LYS A 68 -6.11 -7.83 2.28
CA LYS A 68 -6.46 -9.17 2.73
C LYS A 68 -5.39 -9.78 3.65
N GLU A 69 -4.16 -9.38 3.46
CA GLU A 69 -3.02 -9.86 4.25
C GLU A 69 -2.75 -9.02 5.50
N GLY A 70 -3.63 -8.07 5.81
CA GLY A 70 -3.60 -7.34 7.06
C GLY A 70 -3.14 -5.88 6.98
N ALA A 71 -2.87 -5.34 5.80
CA ALA A 71 -2.49 -3.94 5.68
C ALA A 71 -3.68 -3.01 5.94
N HIS A 72 -3.44 -1.94 6.67
CA HIS A 72 -4.39 -0.85 6.88
C HIS A 72 -3.95 0.33 6.03
N PHE A 73 -4.89 0.93 5.30
CA PHE A 73 -4.57 2.04 4.40
C PHE A 73 -5.03 3.37 4.95
N MET A 74 -4.23 4.41 4.72
CA MET A 74 -4.54 5.80 5.02
C MET A 74 -4.48 6.60 3.73
N ALA A 75 -5.40 7.55 3.58
CA ALA A 75 -5.42 8.45 2.44
C ALA A 75 -6.03 9.79 2.85
N THR A 76 -5.42 10.90 2.39
CA THR A 76 -5.90 12.25 2.69
C THR A 76 -6.39 13.00 1.45
N GLY A 77 -5.89 12.64 0.26
CA GLY A 77 -6.33 13.26 -0.99
C GLY A 77 -7.70 12.73 -1.44
N ILE A 78 -8.43 13.53 -2.20
CA ILE A 78 -9.74 13.13 -2.73
C ILE A 78 -9.63 11.86 -3.58
N TYR A 79 -8.63 11.83 -4.46
CA TYR A 79 -8.39 10.68 -5.33
C TYR A 79 -8.11 9.40 -4.54
N THR A 80 -7.19 9.48 -3.59
CA THR A 80 -6.77 8.31 -2.81
C THR A 80 -7.86 7.85 -1.85
N LYS A 81 -8.65 8.77 -1.30
CA LYS A 81 -9.82 8.42 -0.49
C LYS A 81 -10.86 7.68 -1.32
N HIS A 82 -11.09 8.12 -2.54
CA HIS A 82 -12.04 7.46 -3.45
C HIS A 82 -11.58 6.05 -3.77
N VAL A 83 -10.30 5.87 -4.07
CA VAL A 83 -9.71 4.55 -4.32
C VAL A 83 -9.87 3.64 -3.10
N LEU A 84 -9.60 4.17 -1.91
CA LEU A 84 -9.71 3.41 -0.67
C LEU A 84 -11.15 2.95 -0.41
N GLU A 85 -12.13 3.81 -0.65
CA GLU A 85 -13.54 3.45 -0.54
C GLU A 85 -13.91 2.36 -1.54
N HIS A 86 -13.40 2.45 -2.76
CA HIS A 86 -13.62 1.43 -3.79
C HIS A 86 -13.05 0.08 -3.38
N LEU A 87 -11.86 0.06 -2.77
CA LEU A 87 -11.27 -1.17 -2.26
C LEU A 87 -12.13 -1.80 -1.17
N LYS A 88 -12.66 -1.00 -0.26
CA LYS A 88 -13.54 -1.48 0.80
C LYS A 88 -14.85 -2.04 0.25
N ALA A 89 -15.42 -1.38 -0.76
CA ALA A 89 -16.67 -1.81 -1.39
C ALA A 89 -16.49 -3.08 -2.20
N GLY A 90 -15.29 -3.34 -2.72
CA GLY A 90 -14.99 -4.50 -3.56
C GLY A 90 -14.61 -5.77 -2.79
N ILE A 91 -14.63 -5.72 -1.48
CA ILE A 91 -14.25 -6.86 -0.63
C ILE A 91 -15.44 -7.71 -0.26
#